data_e9515cb6515e41c6ee2ec2886f9d8950
#
_entry.id   e9515cb6515e41c6ee2ec2886f9d8950
#
_cell.length_a   1.000
_cell.length_b   1.000
_cell.length_c   1.000
_cell.angle_alpha   90.00
_cell.angle_beta   90.00
_cell.angle_gamma   90.00
#
_symmetry.space_group_name_H-M   'P 1'
#
loop_
_entity.id
_entity.type
_entity.pdbx_description
1 polymer ?
#
loop_
_entity_poly.entity_id
_entity_poly.type
_entity_poly.pdbx_seq_one_letter_code
_entity_poly.pdbx_strand_id
1 'polypeptide(L)'
;MLSTQIFEQIDEKIVELETRYRGHFGMSGVGDDDERKLWLSFRHCLNSSFEGRMLRLFNLGNRIEDQVVDDIKRTKVMSVAAEDQDGNQFSASLLGGHFAGSCDGLLKGVFPEPNEETIVLLEVKSANDKRFK
;
A
#
# COMPACT_ATOMS: atom_id res chain seq x y z
N MET A 1 15.05 -26.31 -13.09
CA MET A 1 14.55 -26.00 -14.43
C MET A 1 13.02 -25.87 -14.49
N LEU A 2 12.24 -26.86 -14.10
CA LEU A 2 10.75 -26.78 -14.14
C LEU A 2 10.18 -25.64 -13.28
N SER A 3 10.72 -25.40 -12.09
CA SER A 3 10.31 -24.33 -11.19
C SER A 3 10.56 -22.93 -11.78
N THR A 4 11.66 -22.72 -12.49
CA THR A 4 11.98 -21.43 -13.11
C THR A 4 10.97 -21.10 -14.22
N GLN A 5 10.64 -22.08 -15.06
CA GLN A 5 9.67 -21.91 -16.14
C GLN A 5 8.24 -21.61 -15.61
N ILE A 6 7.86 -22.25 -14.49
CA ILE A 6 6.57 -21.98 -13.85
C ILE A 6 6.52 -20.53 -13.34
N PHE A 7 7.59 -20.07 -12.68
CA PHE A 7 7.62 -18.68 -12.17
C PHE A 7 7.65 -17.64 -13.30
N GLU A 8 8.35 -17.91 -14.41
CA GLU A 8 8.34 -17.04 -15.59
C GLU A 8 6.93 -16.89 -16.17
N GLN A 9 6.19 -17.98 -16.34
CA GLN A 9 4.82 -17.96 -16.82
C GLN A 9 3.85 -17.23 -15.84
N ILE A 10 4.06 -17.43 -14.54
CA ILE A 10 3.29 -16.70 -13.52
C ILE A 10 3.59 -15.21 -13.60
N ASP A 11 4.84 -14.82 -13.74
CA ASP A 11 5.25 -13.42 -13.80
C ASP A 11 4.67 -12.71 -15.04
N GLU A 12 4.73 -13.34 -16.21
CA GLU A 12 4.11 -12.82 -17.43
C GLU A 12 2.60 -12.62 -17.24
N LYS A 13 1.92 -13.59 -16.65
CA LYS A 13 0.47 -13.54 -16.47
C LYS A 13 0.05 -12.49 -15.43
N ILE A 14 0.80 -12.32 -14.36
CA ILE A 14 0.55 -11.27 -13.36
C ILE A 14 0.68 -9.89 -13.99
N VAL A 15 1.68 -9.65 -14.85
CA VAL A 15 1.82 -8.37 -15.56
C VAL A 15 0.59 -8.07 -16.42
N GLU A 16 0.08 -9.05 -17.16
CA GLU A 16 -1.14 -8.86 -17.96
C GLU A 16 -2.36 -8.51 -17.08
N LEU A 17 -2.53 -9.16 -15.93
CA LEU A 17 -3.69 -8.99 -15.05
C LEU A 17 -3.64 -7.69 -14.25
N GLU A 18 -2.45 -7.23 -13.88
CA GLU A 18 -2.28 -6.12 -12.94
C GLU A 18 -1.83 -4.81 -13.60
N THR A 19 -1.75 -4.76 -14.92
CA THR A 19 -1.50 -3.51 -15.64
C THR A 19 -2.73 -2.60 -15.50
N ARG A 20 -2.69 -1.70 -14.50
CA ARG A 20 -3.75 -0.74 -14.23
C ARG A 20 -3.24 0.69 -14.43
N TYR A 21 -4.02 1.47 -15.14
CA TYR A 21 -3.82 2.91 -15.18
C TYR A 21 -4.26 3.52 -13.83
N ARG A 22 -3.35 4.27 -13.21
CA ARG A 22 -3.66 5.04 -12.00
C ARG A 22 -3.94 6.48 -12.41
N GLY A 23 -5.18 6.94 -12.22
CA GLY A 23 -5.62 8.27 -12.60
C GLY A 23 -5.17 9.41 -11.67
N HIS A 24 -4.32 9.12 -10.67
CA HIS A 24 -3.84 10.11 -9.70
C HIS A 24 -2.37 9.87 -9.35
N PHE A 25 -1.70 10.91 -8.88
CA PHE A 25 -0.38 10.80 -8.27
C PHE A 25 -0.53 10.30 -6.82
N GLY A 26 0.14 9.21 -6.48
CA GLY A 26 0.07 8.60 -5.15
C GLY A 26 0.86 9.41 -4.12
N MET A 27 0.31 9.56 -2.91
CA MET A 27 0.96 10.28 -1.80
C MET A 27 2.33 9.67 -1.44
N SER A 28 2.51 8.37 -1.60
CA SER A 28 3.79 7.69 -1.39
C SER A 28 4.92 8.14 -2.32
N GLY A 29 4.60 8.79 -3.43
CA GLY A 29 5.58 9.32 -4.38
C GLY A 29 6.18 10.68 -4.00
N VAL A 30 5.60 11.40 -3.05
CA VAL A 30 6.00 12.78 -2.70
C VAL A 30 7.42 12.88 -2.13
N GLY A 31 7.94 11.81 -1.55
CA GLY A 31 9.28 11.76 -0.97
C GLY A 31 10.42 11.46 -1.97
N ASP A 32 10.18 11.48 -3.27
CA ASP A 32 11.23 11.29 -4.29
C ASP A 32 12.05 12.59 -4.42
N ASP A 33 13.37 12.49 -4.35
CA ASP A 33 14.29 13.64 -4.42
C ASP A 33 14.41 14.22 -5.85
N ASP A 34 13.94 13.52 -6.88
CA ASP A 34 13.95 13.96 -8.25
C ASP A 34 12.67 14.76 -8.58
N GLU A 35 12.75 16.08 -8.48
CA GLU A 35 11.65 17.01 -8.78
C GLU A 35 11.12 16.86 -10.21
N ARG A 36 11.98 16.57 -11.18
CA ARG A 36 11.56 16.37 -12.57
C ARG A 36 10.73 15.09 -12.70
N LYS A 37 11.14 14.03 -12.05
CA LYS A 37 10.41 12.76 -12.01
C LYS A 37 9.06 12.94 -11.31
N LEU A 38 9.02 13.67 -10.18
CA LEU A 38 7.79 14.03 -9.49
C LEU A 38 6.82 14.78 -10.42
N TRP A 39 7.32 15.79 -11.10
CA TRP A 39 6.51 16.59 -12.03
C TRP A 39 5.97 15.77 -13.21
N LEU A 40 6.82 14.94 -13.82
CA LEU A 40 6.41 14.04 -14.91
C LEU A 40 5.40 12.99 -14.45
N SER A 41 5.56 12.45 -13.23
CA SER A 41 4.63 11.50 -12.63
C SER A 41 3.28 12.15 -12.35
N PHE A 42 3.28 13.35 -11.77
CA PHE A 42 2.06 14.13 -11.54
C PHE A 42 1.30 14.43 -12.84
N ARG A 43 2.02 14.66 -13.94
CA ARG A 43 1.45 14.90 -15.27
C ARG A 43 1.08 13.61 -16.01
N HIS A 44 1.22 12.44 -15.39
CA HIS A 44 1.00 11.14 -16.01
C HIS A 44 1.83 10.90 -17.29
N CYS A 45 3.01 11.53 -17.36
CA CYS A 45 3.94 11.36 -18.49
C CYS A 45 4.87 10.15 -18.32
N LEU A 46 4.90 9.54 -17.14
CA LEU A 46 5.67 8.34 -16.85
C LEU A 46 4.73 7.15 -16.71
N ASN A 47 4.97 6.12 -17.50
CA ASN A 47 4.33 4.82 -17.31
C ASN A 47 5.21 3.99 -16.38
N SER A 48 4.72 3.68 -15.19
CA SER A 48 5.36 2.70 -14.33
C SER A 48 4.95 1.31 -14.80
N SER A 49 5.88 0.57 -15.38
CA SER A 49 5.72 -0.86 -15.61
C SER A 49 6.53 -1.61 -14.54
N PHE A 50 5.91 -2.58 -13.90
CA PHE A 50 6.58 -3.44 -12.93
C PHE A 50 6.76 -4.83 -13.52
N GLU A 51 7.94 -5.42 -13.25
CA GLU A 51 8.17 -6.83 -13.56
C GLU A 51 7.28 -7.73 -12.69
N GLY A 52 6.87 -8.89 -13.20
CA GLY A 52 5.99 -9.82 -12.50
C GLY A 52 6.49 -10.21 -11.11
N ARG A 53 7.81 -10.36 -10.95
CA ARG A 53 8.43 -10.58 -9.63
C ARG A 53 8.12 -9.44 -8.65
N MET A 54 8.17 -8.20 -9.09
CA MET A 54 7.85 -7.04 -8.23
C MET A 54 6.38 -7.03 -7.85
N LEU A 55 5.50 -7.34 -8.79
CA LEU A 55 4.07 -7.45 -8.55
C LEU A 55 3.75 -8.54 -7.52
N ARG A 56 4.44 -9.70 -7.58
CA ARG A 56 4.32 -10.74 -6.56
C ARG A 56 4.78 -10.27 -5.17
N LEU A 57 5.84 -9.45 -5.10
CA LEU A 57 6.29 -8.87 -3.84
C LEU A 57 5.28 -7.87 -3.28
N PHE A 58 4.64 -7.06 -4.13
CA PHE A 58 3.56 -6.18 -3.70
C PHE A 58 2.36 -6.98 -3.16
N ASN A 59 1.97 -8.05 -3.85
CA ASN A 59 0.90 -8.93 -3.40
C ASN A 59 1.23 -9.66 -2.08
N LEU A 60 2.50 -9.98 -1.85
CA LEU A 60 2.93 -10.50 -0.55
C LEU A 60 2.83 -9.43 0.53
N GLY A 61 3.21 -8.18 0.22
CA GLY A 61 3.05 -7.04 1.12
C GLY A 61 1.59 -6.88 1.56
N ASN A 62 0.67 -6.84 0.62
CA ASN A 62 -0.77 -6.71 0.90
C ASN A 62 -1.28 -7.84 1.82
N ARG A 63 -0.85 -9.08 1.62
CA ARG A 63 -1.23 -10.20 2.51
C ARG A 63 -0.68 -10.04 3.93
N ILE A 64 0.51 -9.46 4.07
CA ILE A 64 1.10 -9.17 5.39
C ILE A 64 0.30 -8.06 6.08
N GLU A 65 -0.12 -7.03 5.35
CA GLU A 65 -1.00 -5.96 5.84
C GLU A 65 -2.31 -6.53 6.38
N ASP A 66 -3.01 -7.35 5.59
CA ASP A 66 -4.23 -8.05 6.00
C ASP A 66 -4.01 -8.89 7.28
N GLN A 67 -2.90 -9.63 7.34
CA GLN A 67 -2.58 -10.47 8.50
C GLN A 67 -2.36 -9.62 9.76
N VAL A 68 -1.66 -8.50 9.66
CA VAL A 68 -1.41 -7.59 10.80
C VAL A 68 -2.72 -7.01 11.30
N VAL A 69 -3.60 -6.56 10.40
CA VAL A 69 -4.92 -6.02 10.75
C VAL A 69 -5.76 -7.09 11.47
N ASP A 70 -5.77 -8.32 10.97
CA ASP A 70 -6.49 -9.44 11.59
C ASP A 70 -5.92 -9.81 12.96
N ASP A 71 -4.61 -9.76 13.13
CA ASP A 71 -3.96 -10.00 14.42
C ASP A 71 -4.35 -8.93 15.45
N ILE A 72 -4.40 -7.66 15.05
CA ILE A 72 -4.87 -6.56 15.91
C ILE A 72 -6.33 -6.81 16.31
N LYS A 73 -7.21 -7.11 15.36
CA LYS A 73 -8.62 -7.40 15.63
C LYS A 73 -8.80 -8.58 16.60
N ARG A 74 -8.04 -9.65 16.38
CA ARG A 74 -8.11 -10.88 17.19
C ARG A 74 -7.62 -10.69 18.62
N THR A 75 -6.53 -9.95 18.80
CA THR A 75 -5.93 -9.74 20.13
C THR A 75 -6.69 -8.72 20.97
N LYS A 76 -7.49 -7.86 20.35
CA LYS A 76 -8.25 -6.78 21.01
C LYS A 76 -7.40 -5.85 21.87
N VAL A 77 -6.12 -5.74 21.55
CA VAL A 77 -5.21 -4.80 22.25
C VAL A 77 -5.59 -3.35 21.95
N MET A 78 -6.12 -3.11 20.76
CA MET A 78 -6.63 -1.82 20.32
C MET A 78 -7.77 -2.03 19.32
N SER A 79 -8.55 -0.98 19.06
CA SER A 79 -9.58 -1.00 18.03
C SER A 79 -8.98 -0.62 16.68
N VAL A 80 -9.24 -1.38 15.64
CA VAL A 80 -8.83 -1.11 14.27
C VAL A 80 -10.00 -1.17 13.31
N ALA A 81 -10.10 -0.17 12.44
CA ALA A 81 -10.96 -0.16 11.26
C ALA A 81 -10.08 -0.09 10.01
N ALA A 82 -10.11 -1.10 9.15
CA ALA A 82 -9.36 -1.13 7.89
C ALA A 82 -10.17 -0.56 6.71
N GLU A 83 -11.48 -0.61 6.81
CA GLU A 83 -12.42 -0.22 5.76
C GLU A 83 -13.50 0.72 6.32
N ASP A 84 -14.05 1.53 5.44
CA ASP A 84 -15.21 2.37 5.74
C ASP A 84 -16.52 1.54 5.76
N GLN A 85 -17.66 2.23 5.90
CA GLN A 85 -18.99 1.59 5.96
C GLN A 85 -19.38 0.89 4.65
N ASP A 86 -18.76 1.28 3.53
CA ASP A 86 -19.02 0.74 2.20
C ASP A 86 -18.02 -0.37 1.81
N GLY A 87 -17.10 -0.73 2.72
CA GLY A 87 -16.08 -1.74 2.50
C GLY A 87 -14.89 -1.26 1.65
N ASN A 88 -14.68 0.05 1.58
CA ASN A 88 -13.55 0.63 0.89
C ASN A 88 -12.42 0.99 1.88
N GLN A 89 -11.18 0.85 1.43
CA GLN A 89 -10.01 1.32 2.18
C GLN A 89 -10.09 2.83 2.41
N PHE A 90 -9.74 3.29 3.61
CA PHE A 90 -9.70 4.72 3.94
C PHE A 90 -8.72 5.44 3.03
N SER A 91 -9.18 6.50 2.39
CA SER A 91 -8.39 7.27 1.43
C SER A 91 -8.63 8.77 1.57
N ALA A 92 -7.63 9.54 1.17
CA ALA A 92 -7.73 10.97 1.03
C ALA A 92 -7.41 11.39 -0.41
N SER A 93 -8.14 12.39 -0.91
CA SER A 93 -7.95 12.90 -2.25
C SER A 93 -7.93 14.43 -2.23
N LEU A 94 -6.97 15.02 -2.92
CA LEU A 94 -6.73 16.45 -3.01
C LEU A 94 -6.57 16.86 -4.48
N LEU A 95 -6.54 18.18 -4.72
CA LEU A 95 -6.33 18.77 -6.04
C LEU A 95 -7.29 18.22 -7.11
N GLY A 96 -8.58 18.09 -6.76
CA GLY A 96 -9.58 17.60 -7.71
C GLY A 96 -9.39 16.14 -8.12
N GLY A 97 -8.78 15.31 -7.27
CA GLY A 97 -8.53 13.91 -7.55
C GLY A 97 -7.17 13.59 -8.17
N HIS A 98 -6.37 14.62 -8.47
CA HIS A 98 -5.03 14.40 -9.07
C HIS A 98 -3.99 13.89 -8.07
N PHE A 99 -4.23 14.08 -6.77
CA PHE A 99 -3.35 13.62 -5.70
C PHE A 99 -4.15 12.83 -4.68
N ALA A 100 -3.81 11.56 -4.47
CA ALA A 100 -4.56 10.71 -3.56
C ALA A 100 -3.67 9.67 -2.89
N GLY A 101 -4.12 9.19 -1.73
CA GLY A 101 -3.48 8.11 -0.99
C GLY A 101 -4.48 7.40 -0.10
N SER A 102 -4.15 6.18 0.30
CA SER A 102 -4.91 5.38 1.25
C SER A 102 -4.02 5.02 2.44
N CYS A 103 -4.62 4.62 3.54
CA CYS A 103 -3.93 4.04 4.68
C CYS A 103 -4.46 2.63 4.94
N ASP A 104 -3.69 1.80 5.65
CA ASP A 104 -4.03 0.41 5.91
C ASP A 104 -5.06 0.27 7.04
N GLY A 105 -5.33 1.36 7.76
CA GLY A 105 -6.39 1.40 8.75
C GLY A 105 -6.35 2.63 9.67
N LEU A 106 -7.35 2.69 10.53
CA LEU A 106 -7.49 3.67 11.60
C LEU A 106 -7.48 2.94 12.94
N LEU A 107 -6.62 3.36 13.85
CA LEU A 107 -6.49 2.79 15.19
C LEU A 107 -7.07 3.73 16.24
N LYS A 108 -7.73 3.17 17.25
CA LYS A 108 -8.15 3.86 18.46
C LYS A 108 -7.60 3.16 19.70
N GLY A 109 -7.35 3.92 20.76
CA GLY A 109 -6.84 3.36 22.01
C GLY A 109 -5.32 3.14 22.03
N VAL A 110 -4.57 3.92 21.22
CA VAL A 110 -3.12 3.78 21.04
C VAL A 110 -2.39 4.93 21.73
N PHE A 111 -1.14 4.62 22.18
CA PHE A 111 -0.18 5.51 22.81
C PHE A 111 -0.13 6.96 22.28
N PRO A 112 0.30 7.94 23.09
CA PRO A 112 0.91 7.78 24.42
C PRO A 112 -0.10 7.60 25.56
N GLU A 113 -1.34 8.02 25.39
CA GLU A 113 -2.39 7.80 26.38
C GLU A 113 -3.59 7.14 25.69
N PRO A 114 -3.98 5.91 26.09
CA PRO A 114 -5.15 5.25 25.53
C PRO A 114 -6.40 6.09 25.81
N ASN A 115 -6.84 6.85 24.84
CA ASN A 115 -8.12 7.51 24.91
C ASN A 115 -8.92 7.19 23.64
N GLU A 116 -10.22 7.01 23.77
CA GLU A 116 -11.09 6.61 22.67
C GLU A 116 -11.27 7.72 21.61
N GLU A 117 -10.85 8.95 21.90
CA GLU A 117 -10.97 10.09 21.00
C GLU A 117 -9.80 10.22 20.03
N THR A 118 -8.63 9.64 20.38
CA THR A 118 -7.44 9.71 19.54
C THR A 118 -7.51 8.68 18.41
N ILE A 119 -7.53 9.15 17.18
CA ILE A 119 -7.45 8.31 15.98
C ILE A 119 -6.04 8.42 15.40
N VAL A 120 -5.40 7.28 15.17
CA VAL A 120 -4.06 7.17 14.59
C VAL A 120 -4.15 6.41 13.28
N LEU A 121 -3.40 6.88 12.26
CA LEU A 121 -3.29 6.16 10.99
C LEU A 121 -2.39 4.93 11.17
N LEU A 122 -2.86 3.80 10.69
CA LEU A 122 -2.07 2.58 10.55
C LEU A 122 -1.47 2.53 9.15
N GLU A 123 -0.17 2.34 9.10
CA GLU A 123 0.58 2.03 7.88
C GLU A 123 1.48 0.84 8.16
N VAL A 124 1.29 -0.25 7.45
CA VAL A 124 2.05 -1.50 7.58
C VAL A 124 3.11 -1.57 6.49
N LYS A 125 4.37 -1.76 6.85
CA LYS A 125 5.46 -1.92 5.90
C LYS A 125 6.20 -3.23 6.14
N SER A 126 6.25 -4.07 5.13
CA SER A 126 7.12 -5.24 5.14
C SER A 126 8.53 -4.84 4.71
N ALA A 127 9.54 -5.33 5.43
CA ALA A 127 10.93 -5.11 5.10
C ALA A 127 11.76 -6.36 5.38
N ASN A 128 12.89 -6.51 4.68
CA ASN A 128 13.86 -7.55 5.01
C ASN A 128 14.73 -7.14 6.21
N ASP A 129 15.38 -8.09 6.85
CA ASP A 129 16.21 -7.89 8.06
C ASP A 129 17.29 -6.81 7.92
N LYS A 130 17.76 -6.54 6.70
CA LYS A 130 18.78 -5.51 6.44
C LYS A 130 18.27 -4.08 6.57
N ARG A 131 16.94 -3.89 6.50
CA ARG A 131 16.29 -2.59 6.64
C ARG A 131 15.77 -2.32 8.05
N PHE A 132 15.68 -3.37 8.89
CA PHE A 132 15.43 -3.21 10.31
C PHE A 132 16.77 -2.91 11.03
N LYS A 133 17.13 -1.65 11.14
CA LYS A 133 18.23 -1.19 11.98
C LYS A 133 17.73 -0.09 12.91
#